data_a15a2464eccd7454baee321779981736
#
_entry.id   a15a2464eccd7454baee321779981736
#
_cell.length_a   1.000
_cell.length_b   1.000
_cell.length_c   1.000
_cell.angle_alpha   90.00
_cell.angle_beta   90.00
_cell.angle_gamma   90.00
#
_symmetry.space_group_name_H-M   'P 1'
#
loop_
_entity.id
_entity.type
_entity.pdbx_description
1 polymer ?
#
loop_
_entity_poly.entity_id
_entity_poly.type
_entity_poly.pdbx_seq_one_letter_code
_entity_poly.pdbx_strand_id
1 'polypeptide(L)'
;MKRRDLLQGGAAALMLSPALAAAQGLPVLQGCSVQQQGGLLRLRLELLGAQVAYRSFRLADPERLVIDLFGVSSQAPRIDPIPAGAAVTRIRSAAHLDGLRVVFDLQRPCSVNLRWQDSALVLELAPLSGGVALAASDAAATPATAAARGPGPGPGPAEPPRSRLQPYVVAIDAGHGGKDPGAVSADARYEKHVVMAVAGRLHQRLAADPRYRPTMIRSDDRFVPLHERVLIAHRHSADLFVSIHADAAPTREARGASVFALSQTGASSALARWIADSENAADDMGDTARRLRVPSNPVLSQVLADLSLSGTIASSLAFGTLMLERLQQVTHLHQNQVGQAGFAVLKSPDIPSLLVETGFMSNRDDCQRLCGDTHQDELAQTLHAGIDDYFAAFPGRV
;
A
#
# COMPACT_ATOMS: atom_id res chain seq x y z
N MET A 1 -16.47 15.69 62.97
CA MET A 1 -15.42 16.55 62.39
C MET A 1 -15.26 16.19 60.91
N LYS A 2 -15.48 17.19 60.07
CA LYS A 2 -15.57 17.15 58.60
C LYS A 2 -14.20 16.95 57.98
N ARG A 3 -14.08 16.06 56.98
CA ARG A 3 -13.03 16.10 55.94
C ARG A 3 -13.69 16.03 54.59
N ARG A 4 -14.05 17.17 54.06
CA ARG A 4 -14.15 17.52 52.65
C ARG A 4 -12.99 18.46 52.43
N ASP A 5 -12.23 18.18 51.36
CA ASP A 5 -11.57 19.11 50.46
C ASP A 5 -10.34 18.46 49.84
N LEU A 6 -10.17 18.72 48.61
CA LEU A 6 -9.03 18.45 47.72
C LEU A 6 -9.12 17.23 46.79
N LEU A 7 -9.80 17.42 45.65
CA LEU A 7 -9.40 16.87 44.36
C LEU A 7 -9.88 17.86 43.27
N GLN A 8 -9.21 18.98 43.15
CA GLN A 8 -9.11 19.74 41.90
C GLN A 8 -7.73 19.47 41.33
N GLY A 9 -7.62 18.38 40.57
CA GLY A 9 -6.47 18.05 39.71
C GLY A 9 -6.79 18.50 38.29
N GLY A 10 -6.32 19.71 37.93
CA GLY A 10 -6.43 20.21 36.57
C GLY A 10 -5.70 19.30 35.60
N ALA A 11 -6.40 18.82 34.56
CA ALA A 11 -5.81 18.25 33.36
C ALA A 11 -5.08 19.40 32.63
N ALA A 12 -3.80 19.57 32.91
CA ALA A 12 -2.91 20.37 32.05
C ALA A 12 -2.71 19.58 30.75
N ALA A 13 -3.49 19.93 29.73
CA ALA A 13 -3.16 19.57 28.36
C ALA A 13 -1.79 20.19 28.05
N LEU A 14 -0.74 19.36 28.00
CA LEU A 14 0.57 19.75 27.50
C LEU A 14 0.40 20.04 26.00
N MET A 15 0.09 21.28 25.68
CA MET A 15 0.24 21.84 24.33
C MET A 15 1.73 21.89 24.08
N LEU A 16 2.27 20.88 23.33
CA LEU A 16 3.63 20.97 22.81
C LEU A 16 3.68 22.17 21.86
N SER A 17 4.51 23.15 22.21
CA SER A 17 4.77 24.31 21.36
C SER A 17 5.37 23.88 20.04
N PRO A 18 5.07 24.55 18.90
CA PRO A 18 5.72 24.26 17.60
C PRO A 18 7.26 24.26 17.68
N ALA A 19 7.84 25.07 18.57
CA ALA A 19 9.27 25.09 18.84
C ALA A 19 9.83 23.78 19.44
N LEU A 20 9.01 23.01 20.19
CA LEU A 20 9.45 21.72 20.77
C LEU A 20 9.46 20.60 19.72
N ALA A 21 8.52 20.62 18.76
CA ALA A 21 8.49 19.67 17.66
C ALA A 21 9.64 19.90 16.68
N ALA A 22 10.02 21.17 16.44
CA ALA A 22 11.21 21.51 15.64
C ALA A 22 12.52 21.05 16.30
N ALA A 23 12.58 21.02 17.64
CA ALA A 23 13.72 20.48 18.38
C ALA A 23 13.86 18.96 18.28
N GLN A 24 12.81 18.24 17.89
CA GLN A 24 12.84 16.80 17.62
C GLN A 24 13.13 16.45 16.16
N GLY A 25 13.41 17.44 15.31
CA GLY A 25 13.85 17.26 13.92
C GLY A 25 12.76 16.90 12.90
N LEU A 26 11.49 16.73 13.32
CA LEU A 26 10.38 16.46 12.40
C LEU A 26 9.87 17.75 11.76
N PRO A 27 9.63 17.80 10.44
CA PRO A 27 8.92 18.88 9.78
C PRO A 27 7.55 19.13 10.42
N VAL A 28 7.12 20.38 10.43
CA VAL A 28 5.84 20.81 11.01
C VAL A 28 5.05 21.56 9.95
N LEU A 29 3.81 21.16 9.69
CA LEU A 29 2.90 21.97 8.89
C LEU A 29 2.46 23.17 9.73
N GLN A 30 2.99 24.36 9.43
CA GLN A 30 2.68 25.58 10.15
C GLN A 30 1.32 26.15 9.77
N GLY A 31 0.99 26.11 8.46
CA GLY A 31 -0.22 26.70 7.99
C GLY A 31 -0.64 26.27 6.59
N CYS A 32 -1.88 26.64 6.27
CA CYS A 32 -2.42 26.56 4.93
C CYS A 32 -2.94 27.95 4.55
N SER A 33 -2.21 28.63 3.67
CA SER A 33 -2.70 29.91 3.11
C SER A 33 -3.58 29.65 1.91
N VAL A 34 -4.61 30.51 1.74
CA VAL A 34 -5.67 30.37 0.74
C VAL A 34 -5.76 31.63 -0.08
N GLN A 35 -5.51 31.55 -1.38
CA GLN A 35 -5.59 32.69 -2.31
C GLN A 35 -6.46 32.33 -3.50
N GLN A 36 -7.35 33.24 -3.88
CA GLN A 36 -8.20 33.10 -5.07
C GLN A 36 -7.89 34.17 -6.06
N GLN A 37 -7.60 33.82 -7.31
CA GLN A 37 -7.32 34.74 -8.38
C GLN A 37 -7.96 34.24 -9.69
N GLY A 38 -8.93 34.99 -10.23
CA GLY A 38 -9.49 34.70 -11.53
C GLY A 38 -10.08 33.30 -11.74
N GLY A 39 -10.75 32.74 -10.76
CA GLY A 39 -11.32 31.38 -10.82
C GLY A 39 -10.36 30.27 -10.44
N LEU A 40 -9.06 30.54 -10.32
CA LEU A 40 -8.06 29.63 -9.79
C LEU A 40 -7.97 29.78 -8.28
N LEU A 41 -8.10 28.69 -7.54
CA LEU A 41 -7.84 28.65 -6.10
C LEU A 41 -6.45 28.09 -5.87
N ARG A 42 -5.58 28.86 -5.24
CA ARG A 42 -4.24 28.45 -4.84
C ARG A 42 -4.22 28.24 -3.34
N LEU A 43 -3.86 27.04 -2.94
CA LEU A 43 -3.63 26.66 -1.54
C LEU A 43 -2.14 26.39 -1.35
N ARG A 44 -1.58 26.84 -0.24
CA ARG A 44 -0.16 26.68 0.07
C ARG A 44 -0.01 26.09 1.46
N LEU A 45 0.45 24.85 1.52
CA LEU A 45 0.76 24.16 2.76
C LEU A 45 2.20 24.47 3.14
N GLU A 46 2.39 25.30 4.16
CA GLU A 46 3.70 25.81 4.61
C GLU A 46 4.31 24.89 5.67
N LEU A 47 5.45 24.28 5.35
CA LEU A 47 6.18 23.43 6.27
C LEU A 47 7.38 24.15 6.86
N LEU A 48 7.56 23.98 8.17
CA LEU A 48 8.81 24.31 8.83
C LEU A 48 9.73 23.09 8.75
N GLY A 49 10.84 23.22 8.02
CA GLY A 49 11.79 22.12 7.77
C GLY A 49 11.94 21.78 6.29
N ALA A 50 12.27 20.54 6.00
CA ALA A 50 12.47 20.07 4.64
C ALA A 50 11.14 19.74 3.93
N GLN A 51 11.18 19.63 2.60
CA GLN A 51 10.12 19.01 1.83
C GLN A 51 9.91 17.57 2.29
N VAL A 52 8.66 17.14 2.34
CA VAL A 52 8.27 15.80 2.79
C VAL A 52 7.64 15.00 1.67
N ALA A 53 7.68 13.69 1.78
CA ALA A 53 6.88 12.84 0.91
C ALA A 53 5.39 13.11 1.15
N TYR A 54 4.59 13.11 0.09
CA TYR A 54 3.15 13.23 0.18
C TYR A 54 2.45 12.29 -0.79
N ARG A 55 1.21 11.96 -0.45
CA ARG A 55 0.28 11.26 -1.31
C ARG A 55 -0.98 12.10 -1.47
N SER A 56 -1.51 12.21 -2.70
CA SER A 56 -2.79 12.87 -2.95
C SER A 56 -3.76 11.93 -3.64
N PHE A 57 -5.02 11.98 -3.24
CA PHE A 57 -6.09 11.19 -3.86
C PHE A 57 -7.44 11.88 -3.67
N ARG A 58 -8.44 11.44 -4.43
CA ARG A 58 -9.81 11.95 -4.36
C ARG A 58 -10.75 10.94 -3.73
N LEU A 59 -11.77 11.47 -3.06
CA LEU A 59 -12.91 10.70 -2.57
C LEU A 59 -14.18 11.36 -3.13
N ALA A 60 -15.04 10.55 -3.74
CA ALA A 60 -16.38 10.97 -4.16
C ALA A 60 -17.38 10.83 -3.00
N ASP A 61 -18.53 11.49 -3.11
CA ASP A 61 -19.69 11.41 -2.22
C ASP A 61 -19.40 11.61 -0.72
N PRO A 62 -19.11 12.81 -0.24
CA PRO A 62 -18.96 14.08 -0.99
C PRO A 62 -17.56 14.23 -1.60
N GLU A 63 -17.45 15.04 -2.65
CA GLU A 63 -16.18 15.29 -3.36
C GLU A 63 -15.12 15.88 -2.42
N ARG A 64 -13.96 15.23 -2.31
CA ARG A 64 -12.86 15.61 -1.42
C ARG A 64 -11.53 15.38 -2.10
N LEU A 65 -10.59 16.29 -1.88
CA LEU A 65 -9.17 16.06 -2.12
C LEU A 65 -8.50 15.74 -0.77
N VAL A 66 -7.76 14.68 -0.73
CA VAL A 66 -7.00 14.26 0.46
C VAL A 66 -5.52 14.34 0.16
N ILE A 67 -4.74 14.91 1.08
CA ILE A 67 -3.27 14.93 1.04
C ILE A 67 -2.75 14.35 2.33
N ASP A 68 -2.00 13.27 2.24
CA ASP A 68 -1.23 12.70 3.33
C ASP A 68 0.21 13.22 3.25
N LEU A 69 0.67 13.88 4.28
CA LEU A 69 2.04 14.37 4.45
C LEU A 69 2.76 13.43 5.41
N PHE A 70 3.81 12.74 4.95
CA PHE A 70 4.52 11.74 5.74
C PHE A 70 5.68 12.37 6.52
N GLY A 71 5.94 11.85 7.73
CA GLY A 71 7.00 12.34 8.60
C GLY A 71 6.78 13.77 9.10
N VAL A 72 5.55 14.25 9.13
CA VAL A 72 5.16 15.58 9.62
C VAL A 72 4.55 15.45 11.00
N SER A 73 4.91 16.37 11.88
CA SER A 73 4.29 16.45 13.21
C SER A 73 2.77 16.61 13.11
N SER A 74 2.02 15.87 13.93
CA SER A 74 0.56 15.83 13.94
C SER A 74 -0.11 17.08 14.56
N GLN A 75 0.62 18.20 14.70
CA GLN A 75 0.04 19.44 15.20
C GLN A 75 -0.94 20.03 14.20
N ALA A 76 -2.05 20.59 14.70
CA ALA A 76 -3.03 21.26 13.87
C ALA A 76 -2.43 22.55 13.26
N PRO A 77 -2.40 22.67 11.91
CA PRO A 77 -1.87 23.87 11.26
C PRO A 77 -2.85 25.04 11.40
N ARG A 78 -2.32 26.24 11.27
CA ARG A 78 -3.16 27.44 11.08
C ARG A 78 -3.73 27.42 9.67
N ILE A 79 -5.05 27.52 9.52
CA ILE A 79 -5.74 27.55 8.24
C ILE A 79 -6.31 28.96 8.03
N ASP A 80 -5.96 29.59 6.92
CA ASP A 80 -6.51 30.89 6.54
C ASP A 80 -8.00 30.80 6.18
N PRO A 81 -8.77 31.88 6.33
CA PRO A 81 -10.16 31.92 5.92
C PRO A 81 -10.33 31.55 4.45
N ILE A 82 -11.30 30.70 4.16
CA ILE A 82 -11.64 30.31 2.79
C ILE A 82 -12.52 31.40 2.17
N PRO A 83 -12.16 31.95 0.99
CA PRO A 83 -12.97 32.95 0.31
C PRO A 83 -14.37 32.43 -0.03
N ALA A 84 -15.38 33.28 0.04
CA ALA A 84 -16.74 32.96 -0.35
C ALA A 84 -16.78 32.52 -1.84
N GLY A 85 -17.47 31.44 -2.15
CA GLY A 85 -17.57 30.90 -3.50
C GLY A 85 -16.32 30.18 -4.02
N ALA A 86 -15.33 29.93 -3.16
CA ALA A 86 -14.17 29.14 -3.50
C ALA A 86 -14.55 27.68 -3.83
N ALA A 87 -13.70 27.01 -4.62
CA ALA A 87 -13.89 25.61 -4.96
C ALA A 87 -13.80 24.66 -3.73
N VAL A 88 -13.12 25.08 -2.67
CA VAL A 88 -13.00 24.39 -1.38
C VAL A 88 -13.99 25.02 -0.41
N THR A 89 -14.75 24.20 0.31
CA THR A 89 -15.70 24.67 1.35
C THR A 89 -15.15 24.51 2.76
N ARG A 90 -14.25 23.57 2.96
CA ARG A 90 -13.66 23.27 4.28
C ARG A 90 -12.29 22.65 4.12
N ILE A 91 -11.38 22.97 5.03
CA ILE A 91 -10.07 22.35 5.17
C ILE A 91 -9.98 21.76 6.57
N ARG A 92 -9.57 20.50 6.67
CA ARG A 92 -9.41 19.76 7.93
C ARG A 92 -8.06 19.09 7.95
N SER A 93 -7.48 18.97 9.13
CA SER A 93 -6.26 18.18 9.34
C SER A 93 -6.44 17.26 10.54
N ALA A 94 -5.82 16.09 10.45
CA ALA A 94 -5.78 15.11 11.54
C ALA A 94 -4.48 14.31 11.47
N ALA A 95 -4.02 13.82 12.61
CA ALA A 95 -2.94 12.84 12.65
C ALA A 95 -3.35 11.61 11.83
N HIS A 96 -2.46 11.12 10.99
CA HIS A 96 -2.72 9.98 10.14
C HIS A 96 -1.44 9.17 9.93
N LEU A 97 -1.46 7.88 10.31
CA LEU A 97 -0.28 7.01 10.26
C LEU A 97 0.93 7.70 10.94
N ASP A 98 2.02 7.84 10.22
CA ASP A 98 3.27 8.48 10.63
C ASP A 98 3.37 9.96 10.22
N GLY A 99 2.25 10.64 10.02
CA GLY A 99 2.22 12.02 9.57
C GLY A 99 0.90 12.76 9.80
N LEU A 100 0.58 13.64 8.87
CA LEU A 100 -0.59 14.50 8.91
C LEU A 100 -1.42 14.34 7.64
N ARG A 101 -2.71 14.06 7.79
CA ARG A 101 -3.69 14.10 6.70
C ARG A 101 -4.35 15.45 6.64
N VAL A 102 -4.39 16.05 5.46
CA VAL A 102 -5.13 17.28 5.16
C VAL A 102 -6.24 16.95 4.16
N VAL A 103 -7.48 17.30 4.49
CA VAL A 103 -8.66 17.02 3.68
C VAL A 103 -9.28 18.34 3.25
N PHE A 104 -9.50 18.51 1.96
CA PHE A 104 -10.16 19.63 1.33
C PHE A 104 -11.53 19.16 0.85
N ASP A 105 -12.60 19.62 1.49
CA ASP A 105 -13.98 19.36 1.04
C ASP A 105 -14.27 20.27 -0.17
N LEU A 106 -14.57 19.68 -1.32
CA LEU A 106 -14.76 20.39 -2.57
C LEU A 106 -16.25 20.64 -2.86
N GLN A 107 -16.57 21.82 -3.36
CA GLN A 107 -17.93 22.18 -3.75
C GLN A 107 -18.33 21.53 -5.10
N ARG A 108 -17.34 21.25 -5.93
CA ARG A 108 -17.48 20.67 -7.28
C ARG A 108 -16.17 20.03 -7.72
N PRO A 109 -16.19 19.12 -8.69
CA PRO A 109 -14.97 18.58 -9.27
C PRO A 109 -14.08 19.69 -9.85
N CYS A 110 -12.77 19.64 -9.53
CA CYS A 110 -11.76 20.58 -9.98
C CYS A 110 -10.57 19.84 -10.56
N SER A 111 -9.86 20.44 -11.52
CA SER A 111 -8.49 19.99 -11.82
C SER A 111 -7.57 20.38 -10.67
N VAL A 112 -6.61 19.54 -10.35
CA VAL A 112 -5.65 19.77 -9.26
C VAL A 112 -4.25 19.63 -9.81
N ASN A 113 -3.42 20.64 -9.59
CA ASN A 113 -1.99 20.61 -9.85
C ASN A 113 -1.25 20.79 -8.52
N LEU A 114 -0.35 19.87 -8.19
CA LEU A 114 0.46 19.92 -6.98
C LEU A 114 1.93 20.07 -7.35
N ARG A 115 2.61 20.99 -6.67
CA ARG A 115 4.06 21.17 -6.82
C ARG A 115 4.68 21.69 -5.55
N TRP A 116 5.91 21.30 -5.29
CA TRP A 116 6.73 21.95 -4.27
C TRP A 116 7.23 23.31 -4.78
N GLN A 117 7.13 24.30 -3.93
CA GLN A 117 7.75 25.60 -4.11
C GLN A 117 8.43 25.98 -2.80
N ASP A 118 9.76 25.96 -2.79
CA ASP A 118 10.57 26.10 -1.57
C ASP A 118 10.20 25.05 -0.51
N SER A 119 9.79 25.48 0.68
CA SER A 119 9.31 24.62 1.77
C SER A 119 7.78 24.47 1.82
N ALA A 120 7.06 24.87 0.76
CA ALA A 120 5.61 24.77 0.73
C ALA A 120 5.12 23.86 -0.40
N LEU A 121 4.14 23.02 -0.10
CA LEU A 121 3.39 22.29 -1.12
C LEU A 121 2.24 23.19 -1.62
N VAL A 122 2.31 23.56 -2.90
CA VAL A 122 1.33 24.43 -3.56
C VAL A 122 0.34 23.59 -4.34
N LEU A 123 -0.95 23.81 -4.08
CA LEU A 123 -2.06 23.21 -4.79
C LEU A 123 -2.75 24.30 -5.62
N GLU A 124 -2.95 24.05 -6.90
CA GLU A 124 -3.74 24.90 -7.78
C GLU A 124 -4.99 24.15 -8.22
N LEU A 125 -6.16 24.65 -7.82
CA LEU A 125 -7.45 24.07 -8.16
C LEU A 125 -8.15 24.99 -9.17
N ALA A 126 -8.48 24.45 -10.34
CA ALA A 126 -9.27 25.13 -11.35
C ALA A 126 -10.59 24.41 -11.62
N PRO A 127 -11.70 25.11 -11.85
CA PRO A 127 -12.96 24.49 -12.24
C PRO A 127 -12.78 23.69 -13.52
N LEU A 128 -13.37 22.51 -13.60
CA LEU A 128 -13.46 21.76 -14.85
C LEU A 128 -14.49 22.44 -15.74
N SER A 129 -14.03 23.09 -16.79
CA SER A 129 -14.89 23.69 -17.81
C SER A 129 -15.34 22.59 -18.77
N GLY A 130 -16.61 22.10 -18.65
CA GLY A 130 -17.27 21.22 -19.63
C GLY A 130 -16.84 19.76 -19.55
N GLY A 131 -17.70 18.94 -19.06
CA GLY A 131 -17.96 17.52 -19.22
C GLY A 131 -16.93 16.62 -19.87
N VAL A 132 -15.82 16.33 -19.20
CA VAL A 132 -15.05 15.08 -19.34
C VAL A 132 -14.50 14.74 -17.97
N ALA A 133 -14.88 13.60 -17.45
CA ALA A 133 -14.28 13.04 -16.25
C ALA A 133 -12.83 12.65 -16.57
N LEU A 134 -11.87 13.41 -16.07
CA LEU A 134 -10.46 13.06 -16.16
C LEU A 134 -10.10 12.21 -14.95
N ALA A 135 -9.58 11.03 -15.26
CA ALA A 135 -9.01 10.08 -14.31
C ALA A 135 -7.98 10.75 -13.38
N ALA A 136 -8.00 10.35 -12.11
CA ALA A 136 -7.06 10.78 -11.10
C ALA A 136 -5.63 10.42 -11.53
N SER A 137 -4.77 11.42 -11.73
CA SER A 137 -3.34 11.18 -11.85
C SER A 137 -2.73 11.25 -10.45
N ASP A 138 -2.37 10.11 -9.90
CA ASP A 138 -1.54 10.02 -8.70
C ASP A 138 -0.10 10.43 -9.06
N ALA A 139 0.26 11.68 -8.77
CA ALA A 139 1.64 12.13 -8.94
C ALA A 139 2.36 12.13 -7.58
N ALA A 140 3.19 11.12 -7.35
CA ALA A 140 4.23 11.16 -6.33
C ALA A 140 5.49 11.78 -6.95
N ALA A 141 5.88 12.98 -6.51
CA ALA A 141 7.08 13.64 -6.97
C ALA A 141 8.20 13.50 -5.93
N THR A 142 9.30 12.89 -6.35
CA THR A 142 10.59 12.93 -5.67
C THR A 142 11.32 14.23 -6.03
N PRO A 143 12.04 14.90 -5.12
CA PRO A 143 12.72 16.16 -5.44
C PRO A 143 13.91 15.94 -6.36
N ALA A 144 13.83 16.46 -7.59
CA ALA A 144 14.96 16.54 -8.51
C ALA A 144 15.66 17.90 -8.36
N THR A 145 16.97 17.88 -8.21
CA THR A 145 17.88 19.03 -8.17
C THR A 145 17.75 19.87 -9.44
N ALA A 146 17.54 21.16 -9.26
CA ALA A 146 17.40 22.15 -10.33
C ALA A 146 18.72 22.38 -11.06
N ALA A 147 18.73 22.14 -12.37
CA ALA A 147 19.67 22.75 -13.31
C ALA A 147 18.86 23.52 -14.36
N ALA A 148 19.10 24.81 -14.41
CA ALA A 148 18.47 25.75 -15.32
C ALA A 148 18.83 25.46 -16.78
N ARG A 149 17.83 25.37 -17.67
CA ARG A 149 17.99 25.54 -19.13
C ARG A 149 16.81 26.31 -19.69
N GLY A 150 17.14 27.22 -20.61
CA GLY A 150 16.27 28.21 -21.22
C GLY A 150 15.17 27.68 -22.15
N PRO A 151 14.38 28.56 -22.78
CA PRO A 151 13.13 28.21 -23.43
C PRO A 151 13.34 27.50 -24.76
N GLY A 152 12.77 26.31 -24.90
CA GLY A 152 12.71 25.50 -26.13
C GLY A 152 11.28 25.43 -26.67
N PRO A 153 11.08 25.03 -27.93
CA PRO A 153 9.84 25.19 -28.69
C PRO A 153 8.72 24.28 -28.22
N GLY A 154 7.49 24.69 -28.52
CA GLY A 154 6.21 24.19 -28.04
C GLY A 154 5.89 22.70 -28.26
N PRO A 155 4.74 22.20 -27.71
CA PRO A 155 4.47 20.78 -27.57
C PRO A 155 4.25 20.09 -28.91
N GLY A 156 5.15 19.18 -29.23
CA GLY A 156 4.95 18.15 -30.23
C GLY A 156 4.00 17.04 -29.71
N PRO A 157 3.51 16.15 -30.58
CA PRO A 157 2.58 15.10 -30.19
C PRO A 157 3.19 14.24 -29.09
N ALA A 158 2.35 13.86 -28.11
CA ALA A 158 2.74 13.05 -26.98
C ALA A 158 3.47 11.77 -27.41
N GLU A 159 4.73 11.63 -26.99
CA GLU A 159 5.47 10.38 -27.18
C GLU A 159 4.74 9.25 -26.44
N PRO A 160 4.66 8.06 -27.05
CA PRO A 160 4.15 6.88 -26.36
C PRO A 160 5.00 6.61 -25.12
N PRO A 161 4.46 6.02 -24.06
CA PRO A 161 5.20 5.75 -22.83
C PRO A 161 6.47 4.96 -23.17
N ARG A 162 7.62 5.43 -22.68
CA ARG A 162 8.92 4.78 -22.93
C ARG A 162 8.84 3.35 -22.43
N SER A 163 8.98 2.40 -23.33
CA SER A 163 9.03 0.99 -22.98
C SER A 163 10.21 0.76 -22.05
N ARG A 164 9.98 0.13 -20.91
CA ARG A 164 11.04 -0.28 -19.98
C ARG A 164 12.02 -1.19 -20.76
N LEU A 165 13.30 -0.91 -20.67
CA LEU A 165 14.34 -1.67 -21.38
C LEU A 165 14.53 -3.09 -20.83
N GLN A 166 14.00 -3.38 -19.64
CA GLN A 166 14.10 -4.69 -18.99
C GLN A 166 12.72 -5.19 -18.54
N PRO A 167 12.47 -6.51 -18.59
CA PRO A 167 11.22 -7.09 -18.15
C PRO A 167 11.03 -6.92 -16.63
N TYR A 168 9.77 -6.83 -16.19
CA TYR A 168 9.42 -6.80 -14.77
C TYR A 168 9.67 -8.17 -14.13
N VAL A 169 10.36 -8.17 -12.99
CA VAL A 169 10.62 -9.39 -12.21
C VAL A 169 9.48 -9.60 -11.22
N VAL A 170 8.75 -10.69 -11.38
CA VAL A 170 7.65 -11.07 -10.47
C VAL A 170 8.07 -12.27 -9.65
N ALA A 171 8.23 -12.09 -8.33
CA ALA A 171 8.46 -13.19 -7.40
C ALA A 171 7.13 -13.85 -7.03
N ILE A 172 7.03 -15.14 -7.31
CA ILE A 172 5.85 -15.96 -7.04
C ILE A 172 6.18 -16.90 -5.89
N ASP A 173 5.48 -16.74 -4.79
CA ASP A 173 5.62 -17.55 -3.59
C ASP A 173 4.42 -18.52 -3.49
N ALA A 174 4.69 -19.79 -3.62
CA ALA A 174 3.73 -20.83 -3.24
C ALA A 174 3.87 -21.07 -1.75
N GLY A 175 2.87 -20.72 -0.96
CA GLY A 175 2.89 -20.89 0.49
C GLY A 175 3.27 -22.29 0.95
N HIS A 176 3.73 -22.44 2.20
CA HIS A 176 4.06 -23.72 2.81
C HIS A 176 5.15 -24.52 2.07
N GLY A 177 5.14 -25.87 2.21
CA GLY A 177 6.04 -26.78 1.49
C GLY A 177 6.87 -27.67 2.43
N GLY A 178 7.31 -28.81 1.93
CA GLY A 178 8.07 -29.80 2.71
C GLY A 178 7.28 -30.32 3.89
N LYS A 179 7.81 -30.12 5.09
CA LYS A 179 7.20 -30.51 6.37
C LYS A 179 5.97 -29.69 6.77
N ASP A 180 5.81 -28.52 6.19
CA ASP A 180 4.65 -27.65 6.38
C ASP A 180 3.59 -27.97 5.32
N PRO A 181 2.49 -28.64 5.67
CA PRO A 181 1.44 -28.99 4.73
C PRO A 181 0.53 -27.79 4.38
N GLY A 182 0.54 -26.72 5.20
CA GLY A 182 -0.50 -25.70 5.24
C GLY A 182 -1.82 -26.27 5.77
N ALA A 183 -2.93 -25.68 5.36
CA ALA A 183 -4.25 -26.19 5.68
C ALA A 183 -4.47 -27.60 5.13
N VAL A 184 -5.16 -28.43 5.92
CA VAL A 184 -5.50 -29.80 5.55
C VAL A 184 -7.01 -29.93 5.49
N SER A 185 -7.53 -30.27 4.31
CA SER A 185 -8.95 -30.48 4.11
C SER A 185 -9.46 -31.77 4.81
N ALA A 186 -10.78 -31.90 4.92
CA ALA A 186 -11.40 -33.10 5.48
C ALA A 186 -11.04 -34.39 4.69
N ASP A 187 -10.75 -34.25 3.38
CA ASP A 187 -10.35 -35.34 2.49
C ASP A 187 -8.84 -35.52 2.44
N ALA A 188 -8.09 -35.02 3.44
CA ALA A 188 -6.64 -35.09 3.55
C ALA A 188 -5.88 -34.48 2.34
N ARG A 189 -6.42 -33.45 1.72
CA ARG A 189 -5.73 -32.65 0.70
C ARG A 189 -4.95 -31.53 1.37
N TYR A 190 -3.74 -31.29 0.91
CA TYR A 190 -2.82 -30.32 1.48
C TYR A 190 -2.80 -29.03 0.66
N GLU A 191 -2.85 -27.90 1.35
CA GLU A 191 -2.74 -26.57 0.75
C GLU A 191 -1.49 -26.44 -0.11
N LYS A 192 -0.32 -26.89 0.39
CA LYS A 192 0.97 -26.79 -0.31
C LYS A 192 0.95 -27.33 -1.74
N HIS A 193 0.09 -28.31 -2.05
CA HIS A 193 -0.05 -28.87 -3.39
C HIS A 193 -0.92 -27.98 -4.28
N VAL A 194 -2.01 -27.43 -3.74
CA VAL A 194 -2.90 -26.52 -4.46
C VAL A 194 -2.18 -25.23 -4.84
N VAL A 195 -1.53 -24.59 -3.86
CA VAL A 195 -0.82 -23.32 -4.11
C VAL A 195 0.35 -23.49 -5.05
N MET A 196 1.06 -24.63 -5.01
CA MET A 196 2.11 -24.95 -5.97
C MET A 196 1.56 -25.11 -7.40
N ALA A 197 0.39 -25.73 -7.54
CA ALA A 197 -0.24 -25.93 -8.85
C ALA A 197 -0.67 -24.57 -9.44
N VAL A 198 -1.27 -23.68 -8.65
CA VAL A 198 -1.66 -22.32 -9.10
C VAL A 198 -0.42 -21.48 -9.42
N ALA A 199 0.58 -21.48 -8.53
CA ALA A 199 1.83 -20.75 -8.74
C ALA A 199 2.60 -21.20 -9.98
N GLY A 200 2.65 -22.50 -10.24
CA GLY A 200 3.27 -23.05 -11.45
C GLY A 200 2.58 -22.60 -12.74
N ARG A 201 1.25 -22.58 -12.76
CA ARG A 201 0.45 -22.06 -13.89
C ARG A 201 0.66 -20.55 -14.07
N LEU A 202 0.67 -19.79 -13.00
CA LEU A 202 0.97 -18.35 -13.06
C LEU A 202 2.38 -18.10 -13.62
N HIS A 203 3.37 -18.85 -13.14
CA HIS A 203 4.73 -18.77 -13.65
C HIS A 203 4.79 -19.04 -15.17
N GLN A 204 4.14 -20.08 -15.65
CA GLN A 204 4.11 -20.41 -17.08
C GLN A 204 3.47 -19.29 -17.91
N ARG A 205 2.38 -18.69 -17.43
CA ARG A 205 1.69 -17.59 -18.10
C ARG A 205 2.56 -16.33 -18.18
N LEU A 206 3.19 -15.95 -17.08
CA LEU A 206 4.09 -14.79 -17.04
C LEU A 206 5.37 -15.04 -17.86
N ALA A 207 5.92 -16.26 -17.85
CA ALA A 207 7.09 -16.61 -18.68
C ALA A 207 6.83 -16.58 -20.18
N ALA A 208 5.58 -16.77 -20.60
CA ALA A 208 5.16 -16.65 -21.99
C ALA A 208 5.02 -15.19 -22.47
N ASP A 209 5.01 -14.23 -21.57
CA ASP A 209 4.89 -12.80 -21.86
C ASP A 209 6.27 -12.11 -21.72
N PRO A 210 6.82 -11.53 -22.80
CA PRO A 210 8.15 -10.92 -22.77
C PRO A 210 8.27 -9.69 -21.86
N ARG A 211 7.16 -9.14 -21.38
CA ARG A 211 7.15 -8.04 -20.40
C ARG A 211 7.59 -8.49 -19.02
N TYR A 212 7.57 -9.79 -18.73
CA TYR A 212 7.81 -10.34 -17.39
C TYR A 212 8.97 -11.33 -17.37
N ARG A 213 9.60 -11.38 -16.19
CA ARG A 213 10.57 -12.42 -15.80
C ARG A 213 10.14 -12.99 -14.45
N PRO A 214 9.26 -14.00 -14.46
CA PRO A 214 8.81 -14.62 -13.21
C PRO A 214 9.93 -15.41 -12.55
N THR A 215 9.94 -15.42 -11.22
CA THR A 215 10.81 -16.27 -10.40
C THR A 215 9.99 -16.95 -9.31
N MET A 216 10.17 -18.25 -9.16
CA MET A 216 9.53 -19.03 -8.11
C MET A 216 10.38 -18.99 -6.84
N ILE A 217 9.78 -18.72 -5.68
CA ILE A 217 10.47 -18.81 -4.38
C ILE A 217 10.84 -20.28 -4.06
N ARG A 218 9.96 -21.21 -4.38
CA ARG A 218 10.23 -22.65 -4.40
C ARG A 218 9.65 -23.26 -5.68
N SER A 219 10.35 -24.21 -6.25
CA SER A 219 9.93 -24.96 -7.45
C SER A 219 9.61 -26.42 -7.18
N ASP A 220 9.76 -26.85 -5.94
CA ASP A 220 9.57 -28.20 -5.46
C ASP A 220 8.87 -28.22 -4.09
N ASP A 221 8.57 -29.39 -3.55
CA ASP A 221 7.97 -29.57 -2.22
C ASP A 221 9.01 -29.48 -1.12
N ARG A 222 9.63 -28.30 -0.95
CA ARG A 222 10.55 -27.99 0.14
C ARG A 222 9.99 -26.91 1.05
N PHE A 223 10.36 -26.95 2.32
CA PHE A 223 10.09 -25.88 3.26
C PHE A 223 11.07 -24.74 3.05
N VAL A 224 10.53 -23.50 2.97
CA VAL A 224 11.31 -22.25 2.90
C VAL A 224 10.84 -21.34 4.03
N PRO A 225 11.71 -20.97 4.99
CA PRO A 225 11.36 -20.05 6.07
C PRO A 225 10.85 -18.71 5.54
N LEU A 226 9.94 -18.05 6.26
CA LEU A 226 9.27 -16.83 5.80
C LEU A 226 10.25 -15.71 5.45
N HIS A 227 11.26 -15.48 6.30
CA HIS A 227 12.30 -14.48 6.04
C HIS A 227 13.14 -14.81 4.80
N GLU A 228 13.38 -16.10 4.52
CA GLU A 228 14.16 -16.52 3.35
C GLU A 228 13.38 -16.30 2.05
N ARG A 229 12.04 -16.42 2.08
CA ARG A 229 11.19 -16.10 0.92
C ARG A 229 11.41 -14.65 0.46
N VAL A 230 11.42 -13.71 1.39
CA VAL A 230 11.71 -12.30 1.14
C VAL A 230 13.14 -12.12 0.59
N LEU A 231 14.14 -12.78 1.20
CA LEU A 231 15.52 -12.72 0.72
C LEU A 231 15.70 -13.30 -0.69
N ILE A 232 14.95 -14.34 -1.06
CA ILE A 232 14.96 -14.90 -2.43
C ILE A 232 14.42 -13.85 -3.41
N ALA A 233 13.30 -13.20 -3.10
CA ALA A 233 12.75 -12.14 -3.94
C ALA A 233 13.76 -11.00 -4.14
N HIS A 234 14.45 -10.54 -3.09
CA HIS A 234 15.51 -9.53 -3.17
C HIS A 234 16.69 -9.98 -4.04
N ARG A 235 17.18 -11.21 -3.87
CA ARG A 235 18.29 -11.75 -4.69
C ARG A 235 17.97 -11.74 -6.18
N HIS A 236 16.71 -11.87 -6.54
CA HIS A 236 16.24 -11.81 -7.93
C HIS A 236 15.88 -10.40 -8.38
N SER A 237 16.04 -9.38 -7.51
CA SER A 237 15.63 -7.99 -7.78
C SER A 237 14.16 -7.93 -8.22
N ALA A 238 13.28 -8.55 -7.44
CA ALA A 238 11.87 -8.60 -7.78
C ALA A 238 11.24 -7.19 -7.71
N ASP A 239 10.45 -6.87 -8.72
CA ASP A 239 9.65 -5.66 -8.80
C ASP A 239 8.31 -5.82 -8.09
N LEU A 240 7.88 -7.08 -7.89
CA LEU A 240 6.61 -7.44 -7.27
C LEU A 240 6.71 -8.81 -6.59
N PHE A 241 6.04 -8.99 -5.46
CA PHE A 241 5.96 -10.26 -4.73
C PHE A 241 4.50 -10.66 -4.51
N VAL A 242 4.16 -11.89 -4.89
CA VAL A 242 2.82 -12.48 -4.69
C VAL A 242 2.95 -13.82 -3.97
N SER A 243 2.46 -13.88 -2.74
CA SER A 243 2.32 -15.12 -1.96
C SER A 243 0.92 -15.70 -2.17
N ILE A 244 0.84 -16.95 -2.57
CA ILE A 244 -0.41 -17.65 -2.92
C ILE A 244 -0.70 -18.67 -1.85
N HIS A 245 -1.90 -18.57 -1.26
CA HIS A 245 -2.39 -19.35 -0.14
C HIS A 245 -3.81 -19.88 -0.39
N ALA A 246 -4.25 -20.82 0.41
CA ALA A 246 -5.60 -21.39 0.43
C ALA A 246 -5.92 -21.94 1.84
N ASP A 247 -5.80 -21.10 2.84
CA ASP A 247 -5.76 -21.44 4.28
C ASP A 247 -7.05 -22.14 4.79
N ALA A 248 -7.06 -22.50 6.04
CA ALA A 248 -8.26 -22.86 6.77
C ALA A 248 -8.81 -21.63 7.50
N ALA A 249 -10.11 -21.49 7.59
CA ALA A 249 -10.72 -20.49 8.44
C ALA A 249 -11.23 -21.13 9.75
N PRO A 250 -11.40 -20.32 10.82
CA PRO A 250 -11.99 -20.81 12.07
C PRO A 250 -13.37 -21.43 11.91
N THR A 251 -14.11 -21.00 10.89
CA THR A 251 -15.44 -21.50 10.56
C THR A 251 -15.44 -22.15 9.18
N ARG A 252 -16.19 -23.25 9.01
CA ARG A 252 -16.29 -23.97 7.73
C ARG A 252 -17.18 -23.25 6.70
N GLU A 253 -17.92 -22.27 7.13
CA GLU A 253 -18.76 -21.40 6.30
C GLU A 253 -17.96 -20.34 5.56
N ALA A 254 -16.75 -20.01 6.04
CA ALA A 254 -15.84 -19.09 5.35
C ALA A 254 -15.50 -19.64 3.97
N ARG A 255 -15.69 -18.84 2.94
CA ARG A 255 -15.47 -19.20 1.54
C ARG A 255 -15.05 -18.01 0.72
N GLY A 256 -14.40 -18.28 -0.41
CA GLY A 256 -14.01 -17.28 -1.39
C GLY A 256 -12.64 -16.67 -1.12
N ALA A 257 -12.17 -15.85 -2.04
CA ALA A 257 -10.85 -15.25 -2.02
C ALA A 257 -10.76 -14.02 -1.10
N SER A 258 -9.55 -13.77 -0.61
CA SER A 258 -9.18 -12.54 0.10
C SER A 258 -7.79 -12.11 -0.33
N VAL A 259 -7.51 -10.81 -0.22
CA VAL A 259 -6.18 -10.24 -0.51
C VAL A 259 -5.70 -9.48 0.71
N PHE A 260 -4.45 -9.70 1.08
CA PHE A 260 -3.83 -9.08 2.24
C PHE A 260 -2.54 -8.35 1.87
N ALA A 261 -2.31 -7.21 2.53
CA ALA A 261 -1.08 -6.45 2.52
C ALA A 261 -0.50 -6.33 3.94
N LEU A 262 0.76 -5.96 4.03
CA LEU A 262 1.43 -5.74 5.31
C LEU A 262 0.78 -4.57 6.08
N SER A 263 0.68 -4.73 7.40
CA SER A 263 0.43 -3.63 8.34
C SER A 263 1.51 -3.62 9.43
N GLN A 264 1.96 -2.43 9.80
CA GLN A 264 2.85 -2.20 10.92
C GLN A 264 2.08 -1.91 12.22
N THR A 265 0.82 -1.48 12.12
CA THR A 265 0.03 -0.95 13.24
C THR A 265 -1.03 -1.90 13.77
N GLY A 266 -1.07 -3.13 13.25
CA GLY A 266 -2.02 -4.16 13.67
C GLY A 266 -2.89 -4.68 12.52
N ALA A 267 -3.84 -5.55 12.85
CA ALA A 267 -4.71 -6.19 11.86
C ALA A 267 -5.98 -5.38 11.61
N SER A 268 -6.41 -5.30 10.36
CA SER A 268 -7.64 -4.61 9.93
C SER A 268 -8.92 -5.32 10.34
N SER A 269 -8.83 -6.63 10.64
CA SER A 269 -9.96 -7.45 11.11
C SER A 269 -9.49 -8.61 11.99
N ALA A 270 -10.41 -9.25 12.70
CA ALA A 270 -10.12 -10.45 13.49
C ALA A 270 -9.64 -11.61 12.59
N LEU A 271 -10.24 -11.76 11.41
CA LEU A 271 -9.81 -12.76 10.42
C LEU A 271 -8.41 -12.47 9.89
N ALA A 272 -8.11 -11.22 9.51
CA ALA A 272 -6.77 -10.83 9.06
C ALA A 272 -5.71 -11.12 10.12
N ARG A 273 -6.03 -10.89 11.40
CA ARG A 273 -5.14 -11.24 12.51
C ARG A 273 -4.94 -12.75 12.60
N TRP A 274 -6.04 -13.50 12.58
CA TRP A 274 -5.99 -14.96 12.71
C TRP A 274 -5.17 -15.60 11.58
N ILE A 275 -5.39 -15.19 10.32
CA ILE A 275 -4.60 -15.67 9.17
C ILE A 275 -3.13 -15.28 9.34
N ALA A 276 -2.82 -14.04 9.71
CA ALA A 276 -1.44 -13.63 9.90
C ALA A 276 -0.74 -14.40 11.05
N ASP A 277 -1.44 -14.69 12.13
CA ASP A 277 -0.91 -15.48 13.24
C ASP A 277 -0.68 -16.94 12.81
N SER A 278 -1.61 -17.53 12.04
CA SER A 278 -1.49 -18.87 11.45
C SER A 278 -0.27 -18.96 10.52
N GLU A 279 -0.17 -18.06 9.56
CA GLU A 279 0.91 -18.03 8.59
C GLU A 279 2.28 -17.77 9.24
N ASN A 280 2.35 -16.86 10.20
CA ASN A 280 3.59 -16.57 10.91
C ASN A 280 4.08 -17.76 11.77
N ALA A 281 3.18 -18.62 12.24
CA ALA A 281 3.52 -19.83 13.01
C ALA A 281 4.18 -20.92 12.15
N ALA A 282 4.17 -20.81 10.84
CA ALA A 282 4.86 -21.74 9.93
C ALA A 282 6.37 -21.84 10.22
N ASP A 283 7.00 -20.74 10.64
CA ASP A 283 8.42 -20.71 10.99
C ASP A 283 8.72 -21.49 12.30
N ASP A 284 7.74 -21.66 13.20
CA ASP A 284 7.91 -22.45 14.43
C ASP A 284 8.05 -23.95 14.13
N MET A 285 7.56 -24.41 13.00
CA MET A 285 7.79 -25.77 12.50
C MET A 285 9.21 -25.94 11.91
N GLY A 286 9.94 -24.85 11.74
CA GLY A 286 11.33 -24.79 11.31
C GLY A 286 12.28 -24.94 12.47
N ASP A 287 13.12 -25.99 12.46
CA ASP A 287 14.16 -26.25 13.47
C ASP A 287 15.35 -25.28 13.25
N THR A 288 15.14 -23.97 13.39
CA THR A 288 16.25 -22.99 13.52
C THR A 288 15.72 -21.57 13.76
N ALA A 289 15.61 -21.19 15.00
CA ALA A 289 15.70 -19.78 15.40
C ALA A 289 17.13 -19.24 15.17
N ARG A 290 17.60 -19.16 13.94
CA ARG A 290 18.82 -18.43 13.61
C ARG A 290 18.47 -16.97 13.38
N ARG A 291 18.31 -16.23 14.48
CA ARG A 291 18.20 -14.77 14.47
C ARG A 291 19.45 -14.20 13.82
N LEU A 292 19.34 -13.79 12.56
CA LEU A 292 20.36 -12.96 11.90
C LEU A 292 20.37 -11.61 12.63
N ARG A 293 21.40 -11.40 13.47
CA ARG A 293 21.75 -10.06 13.94
C ARG A 293 22.37 -9.30 12.74
N VAL A 294 21.63 -8.36 12.20
CA VAL A 294 22.19 -7.36 11.28
C VAL A 294 22.87 -6.30 12.14
N PRO A 295 24.17 -6.04 12.00
CA PRO A 295 24.82 -4.90 12.65
C PRO A 295 24.42 -3.63 11.90
N SER A 296 23.70 -2.74 12.52
CA SER A 296 23.30 -1.47 11.94
C SER A 296 23.50 -0.34 12.94
N ASN A 297 23.96 0.78 12.44
CA ASN A 297 23.93 2.07 13.12
C ASN A 297 22.45 2.51 13.15
N PRO A 298 21.78 2.64 14.35
CA PRO A 298 20.34 2.38 14.43
C PRO A 298 19.41 3.50 13.96
N VAL A 299 19.81 4.75 13.90
CA VAL A 299 18.84 5.86 13.80
C VAL A 299 18.55 6.28 12.35
N LEU A 300 19.54 6.46 11.52
CA LEU A 300 19.34 6.94 10.14
C LEU A 300 18.83 5.84 9.21
N SER A 301 19.34 4.61 9.40
CA SER A 301 18.88 3.44 8.63
C SER A 301 17.45 3.04 8.97
N GLN A 302 17.00 3.25 10.21
CA GLN A 302 15.64 2.93 10.65
C GLN A 302 14.61 3.89 10.05
N VAL A 303 14.90 5.20 10.02
CA VAL A 303 14.00 6.21 9.43
C VAL A 303 13.85 6.03 7.91
N LEU A 304 14.94 5.73 7.21
CA LEU A 304 14.90 5.45 5.77
C LEU A 304 14.18 4.13 5.45
N ALA A 305 14.36 3.11 6.29
CA ALA A 305 13.66 1.83 6.16
C ALA A 305 12.15 1.99 6.41
N ASP A 306 11.74 2.78 7.41
CA ASP A 306 10.33 3.03 7.73
C ASP A 306 9.63 3.83 6.62
N LEU A 307 10.30 4.82 6.03
CA LEU A 307 9.77 5.60 4.89
C LEU A 307 9.62 4.75 3.63
N SER A 308 10.63 3.94 3.32
CA SER A 308 10.57 3.00 2.20
C SER A 308 9.40 2.02 2.38
N LEU A 309 9.29 1.43 3.56
CA LEU A 309 8.24 0.46 3.88
C LEU A 309 6.83 1.06 3.79
N SER A 310 6.63 2.31 4.22
CA SER A 310 5.32 2.99 4.10
C SER A 310 4.91 3.20 2.64
N GLY A 311 5.83 3.60 1.78
CA GLY A 311 5.62 3.70 0.33
C GLY A 311 5.31 2.35 -0.32
N THR A 312 6.02 1.32 0.09
CA THR A 312 5.82 -0.06 -0.37
C THR A 312 4.47 -0.62 0.05
N ILE A 313 4.03 -0.36 1.29
CA ILE A 313 2.68 -0.74 1.76
C ILE A 313 1.60 -0.04 0.93
N ALA A 314 1.75 1.26 0.63
CA ALA A 314 0.80 1.98 -0.22
C ALA A 314 0.72 1.39 -1.64
N SER A 315 1.86 1.02 -2.23
CA SER A 315 1.91 0.31 -3.52
C SER A 315 1.28 -1.08 -3.44
N SER A 316 1.50 -1.80 -2.34
CA SER A 316 0.86 -3.10 -2.08
C SER A 316 -0.67 -2.97 -1.99
N LEU A 317 -1.18 -1.94 -1.31
CA LEU A 317 -2.63 -1.70 -1.22
C LEU A 317 -3.26 -1.37 -2.58
N ALA A 318 -2.58 -0.56 -3.40
CA ALA A 318 -3.03 -0.27 -4.76
C ALA A 318 -3.06 -1.55 -5.62
N PHE A 319 -2.01 -2.36 -5.55
CA PHE A 319 -1.96 -3.66 -6.21
C PHE A 319 -3.06 -4.60 -5.72
N GLY A 320 -3.28 -4.67 -4.40
CA GLY A 320 -4.32 -5.51 -3.81
C GLY A 320 -5.74 -5.12 -4.25
N THR A 321 -6.00 -3.83 -4.44
CA THR A 321 -7.29 -3.35 -4.95
C THR A 321 -7.54 -3.84 -6.37
N LEU A 322 -6.58 -3.70 -7.28
CA LEU A 322 -6.67 -4.21 -8.65
C LEU A 322 -6.80 -5.74 -8.68
N MET A 323 -6.10 -6.43 -7.78
CA MET A 323 -6.18 -7.88 -7.66
C MET A 323 -7.59 -8.35 -7.23
N LEU A 324 -8.21 -7.66 -6.24
CA LEU A 324 -9.57 -7.96 -5.82
C LEU A 324 -10.59 -7.76 -6.95
N GLU A 325 -10.44 -6.69 -7.76
CA GLU A 325 -11.29 -6.42 -8.93
C GLU A 325 -11.22 -7.54 -9.96
N ARG A 326 -10.08 -8.21 -10.09
CA ARG A 326 -9.93 -9.37 -10.97
C ARG A 326 -10.49 -10.64 -10.34
N LEU A 327 -10.18 -10.91 -9.08
CA LEU A 327 -10.62 -12.13 -8.38
C LEU A 327 -12.14 -12.23 -8.29
N GLN A 328 -12.88 -11.12 -8.10
CA GLN A 328 -14.35 -11.13 -8.06
C GLN A 328 -15.02 -11.64 -9.34
N GLN A 329 -14.29 -11.67 -10.47
CA GLN A 329 -14.81 -12.13 -11.75
C GLN A 329 -14.86 -13.67 -11.86
N VAL A 330 -14.04 -14.37 -11.06
CA VAL A 330 -13.87 -15.84 -11.15
C VAL A 330 -14.21 -16.56 -9.85
N THR A 331 -14.22 -15.85 -8.71
CA THR A 331 -14.56 -16.45 -7.42
C THR A 331 -15.31 -15.47 -6.55
N HIS A 332 -16.02 -16.01 -5.55
CA HIS A 332 -16.61 -15.18 -4.50
C HIS A 332 -15.49 -14.49 -3.70
N LEU A 333 -15.67 -13.24 -3.35
CA LEU A 333 -14.76 -12.56 -2.42
C LEU A 333 -15.27 -12.77 -0.99
N HIS A 334 -14.40 -13.27 -0.13
CA HIS A 334 -14.67 -13.32 1.32
C HIS A 334 -14.62 -11.91 1.91
N GLN A 335 -13.71 -11.08 1.43
CA GLN A 335 -13.62 -9.64 1.76
C GLN A 335 -13.47 -8.83 0.47
N ASN A 336 -14.26 -7.76 0.37
CA ASN A 336 -14.24 -6.85 -0.79
C ASN A 336 -13.24 -5.68 -0.65
N GLN A 337 -12.42 -5.71 0.38
CA GLN A 337 -11.35 -4.75 0.64
C GLN A 337 -10.07 -5.50 0.98
N VAL A 338 -8.93 -4.87 0.66
CA VAL A 338 -7.62 -5.43 1.02
C VAL A 338 -7.48 -5.46 2.53
N GLY A 339 -7.35 -6.68 3.07
CA GLY A 339 -7.06 -6.87 4.48
C GLY A 339 -5.61 -6.47 4.80
N GLN A 340 -5.34 -6.14 6.05
CA GLN A 340 -3.99 -5.81 6.50
C GLN A 340 -3.70 -6.48 7.83
N ALA A 341 -2.49 -7.05 7.98
CA ALA A 341 -1.97 -7.56 9.24
C ALA A 341 -0.44 -7.69 9.19
N GLY A 342 0.15 -8.15 10.29
CA GLY A 342 1.61 -8.27 10.45
C GLY A 342 2.22 -9.51 9.79
N PHE A 343 1.94 -9.79 8.54
CA PHE A 343 2.46 -10.93 7.78
C PHE A 343 3.98 -10.87 7.66
N ALA A 344 4.69 -11.86 8.19
CA ALA A 344 6.15 -11.91 8.15
C ALA A 344 6.69 -12.04 6.72
N VAL A 345 6.00 -12.80 5.86
CA VAL A 345 6.38 -13.01 4.46
C VAL A 345 6.26 -11.74 3.59
N LEU A 346 5.48 -10.75 4.02
CA LEU A 346 5.29 -9.48 3.29
C LEU A 346 6.21 -8.36 3.80
N LYS A 347 7.14 -8.64 4.71
CA LYS A 347 8.04 -7.63 5.30
C LYS A 347 9.21 -7.30 4.38
N SER A 348 8.93 -6.80 3.19
CA SER A 348 9.93 -6.22 2.30
C SER A 348 9.86 -4.70 2.35
N PRO A 349 11.00 -4.00 2.54
CA PRO A 349 10.99 -2.54 2.61
C PRO A 349 10.75 -1.86 1.26
N ASP A 350 10.99 -2.54 0.14
CA ASP A 350 11.10 -1.98 -1.21
C ASP A 350 10.32 -2.75 -2.28
N ILE A 351 9.84 -3.99 -1.99
CA ILE A 351 9.08 -4.79 -2.96
C ILE A 351 7.59 -4.74 -2.59
N PRO A 352 6.70 -4.16 -3.43
CA PRO A 352 5.27 -4.27 -3.23
C PRO A 352 4.83 -5.73 -3.17
N SER A 353 4.12 -6.10 -2.12
CA SER A 353 3.89 -7.49 -1.75
C SER A 353 2.45 -7.76 -1.35
N LEU A 354 1.85 -8.84 -1.84
CA LEU A 354 0.53 -9.33 -1.45
C LEU A 354 0.58 -10.79 -1.01
N LEU A 355 -0.31 -11.12 -0.10
CA LEU A 355 -0.76 -12.48 0.17
C LEU A 355 -2.18 -12.64 -0.36
N VAL A 356 -2.39 -13.62 -1.22
CA VAL A 356 -3.67 -13.91 -1.86
C VAL A 356 -4.18 -15.25 -1.36
N GLU A 357 -5.24 -15.21 -0.55
CA GLU A 357 -6.05 -16.38 -0.24
C GLU A 357 -6.96 -16.66 -1.42
N THR A 358 -6.75 -17.76 -2.09
CA THR A 358 -7.53 -18.14 -3.28
C THR A 358 -8.87 -18.79 -2.95
N GLY A 359 -9.09 -19.14 -1.70
CA GLY A 359 -10.26 -19.77 -1.09
C GLY A 359 -9.83 -20.48 0.19
N PHE A 360 -10.74 -21.22 0.80
CA PHE A 360 -10.47 -21.91 2.07
C PHE A 360 -10.51 -23.44 1.92
N MET A 361 -9.39 -24.12 2.23
CA MET A 361 -9.32 -25.61 2.25
C MET A 361 -10.27 -26.22 3.30
N SER A 362 -10.65 -25.45 4.34
CA SER A 362 -11.61 -25.87 5.35
C SER A 362 -13.06 -25.89 4.84
N ASN A 363 -13.35 -25.16 3.76
CA ASN A 363 -14.65 -25.16 3.08
C ASN A 363 -14.68 -26.23 1.99
N ARG A 364 -15.71 -27.07 1.99
CA ARG A 364 -15.79 -28.22 1.07
C ARG A 364 -15.87 -27.79 -0.40
N ASP A 365 -16.69 -26.79 -0.69
CA ASP A 365 -16.93 -26.33 -2.05
C ASP A 365 -15.68 -25.62 -2.61
N ASP A 366 -15.06 -24.76 -1.79
CA ASP A 366 -13.78 -24.11 -2.16
C ASP A 366 -12.68 -25.16 -2.38
N CYS A 367 -12.51 -26.10 -1.44
CA CYS A 367 -11.50 -27.16 -1.57
C CYS A 367 -11.70 -28.00 -2.84
N GLN A 368 -12.95 -28.33 -3.19
CA GLN A 368 -13.22 -29.07 -4.43
C GLN A 368 -12.84 -28.26 -5.67
N ARG A 369 -13.14 -26.97 -5.71
CA ARG A 369 -12.79 -26.06 -6.82
C ARG A 369 -11.29 -25.86 -6.91
N LEU A 370 -10.64 -25.57 -5.77
CA LEU A 370 -9.20 -25.31 -5.68
C LEU A 370 -8.35 -26.52 -6.13
N CYS A 371 -8.87 -27.73 -5.96
CA CYS A 371 -8.20 -28.95 -6.44
C CYS A 371 -8.49 -29.30 -7.91
N GLY A 372 -9.33 -28.52 -8.59
CA GLY A 372 -9.67 -28.73 -10.00
C GLY A 372 -8.79 -27.94 -10.94
N ASP A 373 -8.26 -28.59 -11.99
CA ASP A 373 -7.35 -28.00 -12.95
C ASP A 373 -7.91 -26.74 -13.62
N THR A 374 -9.18 -26.77 -14.03
CA THR A 374 -9.85 -25.63 -14.69
C THR A 374 -9.83 -24.40 -13.80
N HIS A 375 -10.20 -24.55 -12.51
CA HIS A 375 -10.24 -23.41 -11.59
C HIS A 375 -8.83 -22.90 -11.23
N GLN A 376 -7.84 -23.79 -11.15
CA GLN A 376 -6.44 -23.39 -10.97
C GLN A 376 -5.92 -22.58 -12.16
N ASP A 377 -6.34 -22.93 -13.40
CA ASP A 377 -6.00 -22.15 -14.59
C ASP A 377 -6.71 -20.79 -14.61
N GLU A 378 -7.98 -20.74 -14.21
CA GLU A 378 -8.74 -19.49 -14.07
C GLU A 378 -8.09 -18.56 -13.02
N LEU A 379 -7.70 -19.09 -11.86
CA LEU A 379 -6.99 -18.33 -10.84
C LEU A 379 -5.65 -17.80 -11.35
N ALA A 380 -4.85 -18.63 -12.00
CA ALA A 380 -3.56 -18.21 -12.56
C ALA A 380 -3.72 -17.12 -13.64
N GLN A 381 -4.74 -17.23 -14.49
CA GLN A 381 -5.07 -16.18 -15.47
C GLN A 381 -5.49 -14.88 -14.80
N THR A 382 -6.27 -14.97 -13.74
CA THR A 382 -6.78 -13.82 -12.98
C THR A 382 -5.66 -13.11 -12.24
N LEU A 383 -4.75 -13.87 -11.60
CA LEU A 383 -3.56 -13.32 -10.96
C LEU A 383 -2.65 -12.62 -11.97
N HIS A 384 -2.45 -13.21 -13.16
CA HIS A 384 -1.70 -12.56 -14.25
C HIS A 384 -2.37 -11.24 -14.65
N ALA A 385 -3.69 -11.21 -14.86
CA ALA A 385 -4.41 -9.99 -15.23
C ALA A 385 -4.30 -8.90 -14.15
N GLY A 386 -4.34 -9.25 -12.87
CA GLY A 386 -4.13 -8.31 -11.77
C GLY A 386 -2.71 -7.73 -11.73
N ILE A 387 -1.70 -8.53 -12.07
CA ILE A 387 -0.31 -8.09 -12.23
C ILE A 387 -0.18 -7.15 -13.44
N ASP A 388 -0.82 -7.47 -14.56
CA ASP A 388 -0.88 -6.62 -15.75
C ASP A 388 -1.47 -5.24 -15.43
N ASP A 389 -2.61 -5.21 -14.76
CA ASP A 389 -3.27 -3.96 -14.38
C ASP A 389 -2.37 -3.10 -13.48
N TYR A 390 -1.66 -3.74 -12.54
CA TYR A 390 -0.75 -3.01 -11.66
C TYR A 390 0.37 -2.34 -12.44
N PHE A 391 1.09 -3.06 -13.30
CA PHE A 391 2.19 -2.46 -14.08
C PHE A 391 1.70 -1.51 -15.17
N ALA A 392 0.47 -1.68 -15.67
CA ALA A 392 -0.15 -0.72 -16.58
C ALA A 392 -0.50 0.61 -15.85
N ALA A 393 -0.99 0.52 -14.62
CA ALA A 393 -1.33 1.70 -13.82
C ALA A 393 -0.07 2.41 -13.25
N PHE A 394 1.02 1.67 -13.02
CA PHE A 394 2.25 2.17 -12.38
C PHE A 394 3.51 1.84 -13.19
N PRO A 395 3.61 2.25 -14.47
CA PRO A 395 4.79 2.03 -15.28
C PRO A 395 5.98 2.82 -14.72
N GLY A 396 7.04 2.13 -14.28
CA GLY A 396 8.27 2.77 -13.79
C GLY A 396 8.33 3.04 -12.28
N ARG A 397 7.42 2.50 -11.50
CA ARG A 397 7.54 2.42 -10.04
C ARG A 397 8.31 1.15 -9.65
N VAL A 398 9.61 1.18 -9.90
CA VAL A 398 10.57 0.30 -9.20
C VAL A 398 11.94 1.00 -9.23
#